data_9212322c6c060c399b25791522982736
#
_entry.id   9212322c6c060c399b25791522982736
#
_cell.length_a   1.000
_cell.length_b   1.000
_cell.length_c   1.000
_cell.angle_alpha   90.00
_cell.angle_beta   90.00
_cell.angle_gamma   90.00
#
_symmetry.space_group_name_H-M   'P 1'
#
loop_
_entity.id
_entity.type
_entity.pdbx_description
1 polymer ?
#
loop_
_entity_poly.entity_id
_entity_poly.type
_entity_poly.pdbx_seq_one_letter_code
_entity_poly.pdbx_strand_id
1 'polypeptide(L)'
;MVGDKVMISSASIVVEKVHGEAVYHLLKQNKWLDSKMQPKKTGEGFLAIPINEKCPTTEDEINSFWGREMIGIRFEKIMLFSSPPSVEPHSRLQESITRWLEENLEVDESKSKAEVVAELLSEVPTKWEQLGDLILLPQTAFENKQWSAIISDNNQLSLWKCIAEALKVERIGKQKHIRDDIERSSQAQLLLGDSSWVELLDYGVKFGFDACKVMYSSGNVTERHRIGNIDMKGET
;
A
#
# COMPACT_ATOMS: atom_id res chain seq x y z
N MET A 1 -0.24 -22.34 -1.46
CA MET A 1 1.06 -22.78 -2.02
C MET A 1 1.98 -21.58 -2.10
N VAL A 2 3.05 -21.56 -1.30
CA VAL A 2 4.09 -20.52 -1.38
C VAL A 2 4.88 -20.86 -2.65
N GLY A 3 4.74 -20.05 -3.70
CA GLY A 3 5.50 -20.24 -4.92
C GLY A 3 7.00 -20.19 -4.61
N ASP A 4 7.75 -21.16 -5.09
CA ASP A 4 9.20 -21.23 -4.92
C ASP A 4 9.84 -19.94 -5.43
N LYS A 5 10.52 -19.22 -4.53
CA LYS A 5 11.28 -18.02 -4.89
C LYS A 5 12.48 -18.45 -5.73
N VAL A 6 12.44 -18.20 -7.01
CA VAL A 6 13.54 -18.50 -7.94
C VAL A 6 14.60 -17.39 -7.82
N MET A 7 15.87 -17.80 -7.64
CA MET A 7 17.00 -16.86 -7.70
C MET A 7 17.46 -16.68 -9.15
N ILE A 8 17.50 -15.43 -9.61
CA ILE A 8 17.88 -15.07 -10.98
C ILE A 8 18.99 -14.01 -10.90
N SER A 9 19.97 -14.10 -11.80
CA SER A 9 21.00 -13.06 -11.96
C SER A 9 20.37 -11.82 -12.61
N SER A 10 20.35 -10.70 -11.90
CA SER A 10 19.77 -9.44 -12.35
C SER A 10 20.80 -8.31 -12.27
N ALA A 11 20.75 -7.41 -13.26
CA ALA A 11 21.47 -6.14 -13.20
C ALA A 11 20.92 -5.33 -12.02
N SER A 12 21.80 -4.77 -11.22
CA SER A 12 21.41 -4.06 -10.00
C SER A 12 22.30 -2.86 -9.76
N ILE A 13 21.72 -1.82 -9.17
CA ILE A 13 22.46 -0.73 -8.53
C ILE A 13 22.68 -1.12 -7.08
N VAL A 14 23.94 -1.11 -6.66
CA VAL A 14 24.35 -1.33 -5.26
C VAL A 14 24.70 0.01 -4.65
N VAL A 15 24.01 0.36 -3.57
CA VAL A 15 24.17 1.64 -2.87
C VAL A 15 24.27 1.40 -1.37
N GLU A 16 24.80 2.35 -0.63
CA GLU A 16 24.71 2.33 0.84
C GLU A 16 23.23 2.36 1.26
N LYS A 17 22.91 1.61 2.30
CA LYS A 17 21.53 1.48 2.79
C LYS A 17 20.87 2.81 3.13
N VAL A 18 21.65 3.79 3.60
CA VAL A 18 21.18 5.14 3.92
C VAL A 18 20.60 5.86 2.70
N HIS A 19 21.09 5.55 1.50
CA HIS A 19 20.62 6.12 0.23
C HIS A 19 19.61 5.21 -0.50
N GLY A 20 19.39 4.00 0.01
CA GLY A 20 18.61 2.97 -0.67
C GLY A 20 17.18 3.37 -1.00
N GLU A 21 16.48 4.04 -0.09
CA GLU A 21 15.11 4.49 -0.29
C GLU A 21 15.03 5.58 -1.39
N ALA A 22 15.92 6.55 -1.33
CA ALA A 22 15.97 7.64 -2.30
C ALA A 22 16.29 7.11 -3.71
N VAL A 23 17.25 6.17 -3.83
CA VAL A 23 17.57 5.49 -5.10
C VAL A 23 16.38 4.69 -5.61
N TYR A 24 15.73 3.92 -4.75
CA TYR A 24 14.56 3.13 -5.12
C TYR A 24 13.44 4.02 -5.70
N HIS A 25 13.14 5.14 -5.06
CA HIS A 25 12.12 6.08 -5.54
C HIS A 25 12.49 6.71 -6.88
N LEU A 26 13.74 7.10 -7.08
CA LEU A 26 14.21 7.61 -8.36
C LEU A 26 14.04 6.58 -9.47
N LEU A 27 14.50 5.35 -9.25
CA LEU A 27 14.39 4.28 -10.23
C LEU A 27 12.93 3.99 -10.58
N LYS A 28 12.05 4.04 -9.58
CA LYS A 28 10.61 3.86 -9.77
C LYS A 28 9.99 5.01 -10.58
N GLN A 29 10.31 6.26 -10.27
CA GLN A 29 9.80 7.44 -10.99
C GLN A 29 10.20 7.43 -12.46
N ASN A 30 11.44 7.05 -12.75
CA ASN A 30 11.96 6.98 -14.12
C ASN A 30 11.61 5.67 -14.85
N LYS A 31 10.87 4.75 -14.19
CA LYS A 31 10.53 3.42 -14.73
C LYS A 31 11.76 2.55 -15.06
N TRP A 32 12.84 2.71 -14.30
CA TRP A 32 14.09 1.96 -14.42
C TRP A 32 14.17 0.77 -13.47
N LEU A 33 13.29 0.69 -12.51
CA LEU A 33 13.21 -0.43 -11.56
C LEU A 33 12.72 -1.70 -12.28
N ASP A 34 13.40 -2.83 -12.05
CA ASP A 34 12.85 -4.14 -12.43
C ASP A 34 11.91 -4.64 -11.31
N SER A 35 10.61 -4.42 -11.50
CA SER A 35 9.58 -4.82 -10.53
C SER A 35 9.40 -6.34 -10.39
N LYS A 36 10.01 -7.14 -11.29
CA LYS A 36 9.96 -8.61 -11.23
C LYS A 36 10.95 -9.19 -10.22
N MET A 37 11.84 -8.36 -9.69
CA MET A 37 12.90 -8.78 -8.77
C MET A 37 12.78 -8.03 -7.45
N GLN A 38 13.22 -8.66 -6.34
CA GLN A 38 13.21 -8.04 -5.02
C GLN A 38 14.58 -7.42 -4.70
N PRO A 39 14.62 -6.19 -4.15
CA PRO A 39 15.85 -5.64 -3.59
C PRO A 39 16.43 -6.56 -2.52
N LYS A 40 17.76 -6.64 -2.45
CA LYS A 40 18.48 -7.53 -1.53
C LYS A 40 19.58 -6.78 -0.78
N LYS A 41 19.66 -7.00 0.53
CA LYS A 41 20.82 -6.55 1.31
C LYS A 41 22.06 -7.33 0.90
N THR A 42 23.15 -6.62 0.60
CA THR A 42 24.43 -7.20 0.20
C THR A 42 25.51 -6.71 1.16
N GLY A 43 26.09 -7.63 1.96
CA GLY A 43 27.06 -7.25 2.97
C GLY A 43 26.53 -6.31 4.08
N GLU A 44 27.44 -5.79 4.91
CA GLU A 44 27.08 -4.81 5.94
C GLU A 44 26.89 -3.42 5.30
N GLY A 45 25.69 -2.90 5.35
CA GLY A 45 25.38 -1.51 4.99
C GLY A 45 25.01 -1.25 3.54
N PHE A 46 24.96 -2.24 2.65
CA PHE A 46 24.60 -2.05 1.24
C PHE A 46 23.27 -2.68 0.85
N LEU A 47 22.63 -2.12 -0.18
CA LEU A 47 21.39 -2.58 -0.78
C LEU A 47 21.57 -2.70 -2.29
N ALA A 48 21.26 -3.87 -2.85
CA ALA A 48 21.17 -4.10 -4.28
C ALA A 48 19.71 -3.87 -4.73
N ILE A 49 19.51 -2.94 -5.64
CA ILE A 49 18.21 -2.59 -6.20
C ILE A 49 18.19 -3.01 -7.66
N PRO A 50 17.27 -3.92 -8.06
CA PRO A 50 17.21 -4.42 -9.44
C PRO A 50 16.82 -3.32 -10.42
N ILE A 51 17.49 -3.31 -11.57
CA ILE A 51 17.24 -2.36 -12.65
C ILE A 51 16.89 -3.09 -13.94
N ASN A 52 16.09 -2.45 -14.78
CA ASN A 52 15.75 -2.95 -16.10
C ASN A 52 16.70 -2.39 -17.17
N GLU A 53 16.56 -2.86 -18.40
CA GLU A 53 17.38 -2.48 -19.56
C GLU A 53 17.33 -1.00 -19.97
N LYS A 54 16.33 -0.25 -19.46
CA LYS A 54 16.18 1.19 -19.73
C LYS A 54 16.94 2.07 -18.75
N CYS A 55 17.47 1.48 -17.68
CA CYS A 55 18.24 2.20 -16.70
C CYS A 55 19.61 2.58 -17.28
N PRO A 56 20.05 3.83 -17.14
CA PRO A 56 21.44 4.20 -17.42
C PRO A 56 22.41 3.29 -16.67
N THR A 57 23.55 3.00 -17.27
CA THR A 57 24.53 2.05 -16.70
C THR A 57 25.80 2.73 -16.20
N THR A 58 25.85 4.04 -16.29
CA THR A 58 27.00 4.83 -15.79
C THR A 58 26.57 5.74 -14.63
N GLU A 59 27.49 5.95 -13.71
CA GLU A 59 27.26 6.82 -12.53
C GLU A 59 26.97 8.26 -12.97
N ASP A 60 27.69 8.78 -13.97
CA ASP A 60 27.51 10.13 -14.50
C ASP A 60 26.11 10.35 -15.09
N GLU A 61 25.59 9.39 -15.83
CA GLU A 61 24.24 9.47 -16.39
C GLU A 61 23.19 9.51 -15.26
N ILE A 62 23.31 8.67 -14.24
CA ILE A 62 22.39 8.67 -13.10
C ILE A 62 22.49 9.96 -12.32
N ASN A 63 23.69 10.44 -12.05
CA ASN A 63 23.90 11.69 -11.32
C ASN A 63 23.33 12.91 -12.07
N SER A 64 23.33 12.90 -13.41
CA SER A 64 22.69 13.96 -14.21
C SER A 64 21.19 14.08 -13.98
N PHE A 65 20.51 12.98 -13.69
CA PHE A 65 19.08 12.97 -13.35
C PHE A 65 18.79 13.31 -11.89
N TRP A 66 19.77 13.14 -11.01
CA TRP A 66 19.58 13.32 -9.58
C TRP A 66 19.82 14.75 -9.07
N GLY A 67 20.54 15.56 -9.84
CA GLY A 67 20.89 16.92 -9.46
C GLY A 67 21.81 17.03 -8.22
N ARG A 68 22.40 15.91 -7.78
CA ARG A 68 23.38 15.81 -6.69
C ARG A 68 24.36 14.69 -7.03
N GLU A 69 25.65 14.89 -6.75
CA GLU A 69 26.61 13.79 -6.80
C GLU A 69 26.23 12.72 -5.76
N MET A 70 25.84 11.56 -6.24
CA MET A 70 25.75 10.37 -5.41
C MET A 70 27.07 9.61 -5.46
N ILE A 71 27.79 9.68 -4.38
CA ILE A 71 29.06 8.97 -4.23
C ILE A 71 28.75 7.50 -3.90
N GLY A 72 29.35 6.57 -4.66
CA GLY A 72 29.37 5.15 -4.30
C GLY A 72 28.26 4.28 -4.89
N ILE A 73 27.65 4.67 -6.02
CA ILE A 73 26.80 3.78 -6.81
C ILE A 73 27.69 2.76 -7.56
N ARG A 74 27.36 1.49 -7.44
CA ARG A 74 28.00 0.43 -8.20
C ARG A 74 26.98 -0.35 -9.01
N PHE A 75 27.32 -0.68 -10.25
CA PHE A 75 26.51 -1.53 -11.12
C PHE A 75 27.05 -2.96 -11.05
N GLU A 76 26.24 -3.86 -10.58
CA GLU A 76 26.62 -5.27 -10.39
C GLU A 76 25.51 -6.20 -10.88
N LYS A 77 25.90 -7.40 -11.35
CA LYS A 77 24.96 -8.50 -11.55
C LYS A 77 24.88 -9.32 -10.27
N ILE A 78 23.72 -9.33 -9.65
CA ILE A 78 23.52 -9.99 -8.36
C ILE A 78 22.40 -11.04 -8.47
N MET A 79 22.57 -12.15 -7.76
CA MET A 79 21.52 -13.15 -7.61
C MET A 79 20.43 -12.62 -6.70
N LEU A 80 19.29 -12.29 -7.28
CA LEU A 80 18.12 -11.76 -6.60
C LEU A 80 16.98 -12.79 -6.64
N PHE A 81 16.07 -12.67 -5.69
CA PHE A 81 14.84 -13.45 -5.72
C PHE A 81 13.84 -12.80 -6.69
N SER A 82 13.21 -13.64 -7.53
CA SER A 82 12.07 -13.18 -8.31
C SER A 82 10.95 -12.72 -7.35
N SER A 83 10.38 -11.57 -7.66
CA SER A 83 9.10 -11.21 -7.07
C SER A 83 8.03 -12.09 -7.72
N PRO A 84 7.18 -12.77 -6.96
CA PRO A 84 5.98 -13.33 -7.57
C PRO A 84 5.22 -12.17 -8.25
N PRO A 85 4.57 -12.43 -9.39
CA PRO A 85 3.77 -11.41 -10.04
C PRO A 85 2.85 -10.81 -8.98
N SER A 86 3.05 -9.53 -8.68
CA SER A 86 2.20 -8.83 -7.72
C SER A 86 0.87 -8.60 -8.42
N VAL A 87 -0.11 -9.44 -8.13
CA VAL A 87 -1.48 -9.13 -8.50
C VAL A 87 -1.82 -7.80 -7.83
N GLU A 88 -2.24 -6.84 -8.62
CA GLU A 88 -2.63 -5.51 -8.13
C GLU A 88 -3.60 -5.64 -6.96
N PRO A 89 -3.47 -4.86 -5.89
CA PRO A 89 -4.35 -4.95 -4.72
C PRO A 89 -5.83 -4.86 -5.09
N HIS A 90 -6.18 -4.01 -6.04
CA HIS A 90 -7.54 -3.87 -6.53
C HIS A 90 -8.03 -5.15 -7.25
N SER A 91 -7.19 -5.79 -8.06
CA SER A 91 -7.55 -7.05 -8.73
C SER A 91 -7.78 -8.18 -7.72
N ARG A 92 -6.94 -8.29 -6.68
CA ARG A 92 -7.16 -9.25 -5.59
C ARG A 92 -8.46 -8.98 -4.83
N LEU A 93 -8.75 -7.69 -4.59
CA LEU A 93 -9.98 -7.27 -3.93
C LEU A 93 -11.20 -7.66 -4.75
N GLN A 94 -11.20 -7.36 -6.05
CA GLN A 94 -12.30 -7.74 -6.95
C GLN A 94 -12.51 -9.26 -7.01
N GLU A 95 -11.43 -10.03 -7.14
CA GLU A 95 -11.50 -11.51 -7.16
C GLU A 95 -12.07 -12.08 -5.86
N SER A 96 -11.62 -11.57 -4.71
CA SER A 96 -12.13 -11.99 -3.41
C SER A 96 -13.60 -11.63 -3.21
N ILE A 97 -14.00 -10.42 -3.58
CA ILE A 97 -15.40 -9.97 -3.49
C ILE A 97 -16.29 -10.77 -4.46
N THR A 98 -15.81 -11.08 -5.67
CA THR A 98 -16.56 -11.94 -6.61
C THR A 98 -16.88 -13.28 -5.97
N ARG A 99 -15.90 -13.93 -5.36
CA ARG A 99 -16.09 -15.21 -4.67
C ARG A 99 -17.09 -15.10 -3.51
N TRP A 100 -16.96 -14.04 -2.72
CA TRP A 100 -17.90 -13.76 -1.63
C TRP A 100 -19.33 -13.54 -2.13
N LEU A 101 -19.52 -12.83 -3.26
CA LEU A 101 -20.83 -12.63 -3.90
C LEU A 101 -21.40 -13.93 -4.45
N GLU A 102 -20.60 -14.83 -5.01
CA GLU A 102 -21.06 -16.14 -5.48
C GLU A 102 -21.71 -16.96 -4.37
N GLU A 103 -21.21 -16.82 -3.13
CA GLU A 103 -21.69 -17.53 -1.94
C GLU A 103 -22.88 -16.84 -1.26
N ASN A 104 -22.98 -15.50 -1.34
CA ASN A 104 -23.94 -14.72 -0.54
C ASN A 104 -25.01 -14.01 -1.37
N LEU A 105 -24.90 -14.01 -2.71
CA LEU A 105 -25.85 -13.34 -3.59
C LEU A 105 -26.94 -14.30 -4.06
N GLU A 106 -28.17 -14.05 -3.61
CA GLU A 106 -29.36 -14.63 -4.20
C GLU A 106 -29.92 -13.70 -5.29
N VAL A 107 -30.16 -14.20 -6.47
CA VAL A 107 -30.66 -13.42 -7.61
C VAL A 107 -31.99 -14.00 -8.03
N ASP A 108 -32.97 -13.14 -8.26
CA ASP A 108 -34.25 -13.51 -8.85
C ASP A 108 -34.03 -14.07 -10.28
N GLU A 109 -34.79 -15.08 -10.69
CA GLU A 109 -34.70 -15.73 -12.00
C GLU A 109 -34.81 -14.76 -13.20
N SER A 110 -35.32 -13.56 -12.98
CA SER A 110 -35.45 -12.50 -13.99
C SER A 110 -34.18 -11.81 -14.40
N LYS A 111 -33.06 -11.95 -13.62
CA LYS A 111 -31.79 -11.27 -13.87
C LYS A 111 -30.62 -12.25 -13.99
N SER A 112 -29.67 -11.94 -14.87
CA SER A 112 -28.43 -12.68 -14.96
C SER A 112 -27.58 -12.42 -13.71
N LYS A 113 -27.19 -13.47 -12.96
CA LYS A 113 -26.30 -13.35 -11.80
C LYS A 113 -25.00 -12.67 -12.18
N ALA A 114 -24.46 -12.96 -13.38
CA ALA A 114 -23.22 -12.36 -13.87
C ALA A 114 -23.33 -10.84 -14.07
N GLU A 115 -24.46 -10.34 -14.57
CA GLU A 115 -24.71 -8.91 -14.74
C GLU A 115 -24.80 -8.19 -13.40
N VAL A 116 -25.50 -8.76 -12.42
CA VAL A 116 -25.62 -8.20 -11.08
C VAL A 116 -24.24 -8.16 -10.37
N VAL A 117 -23.45 -9.23 -10.50
CA VAL A 117 -22.08 -9.27 -9.95
C VAL A 117 -21.20 -8.21 -10.60
N ALA A 118 -21.26 -8.04 -11.93
CA ALA A 118 -20.48 -7.04 -12.63
C ALA A 118 -20.84 -5.60 -12.20
N GLU A 119 -22.15 -5.34 -12.00
CA GLU A 119 -22.64 -4.05 -11.49
C GLU A 119 -22.13 -3.78 -10.07
N LEU A 120 -22.22 -4.74 -9.16
CA LEU A 120 -21.71 -4.64 -7.79
C LEU A 120 -20.19 -4.45 -7.75
N LEU A 121 -19.44 -5.14 -8.60
CA LEU A 121 -17.98 -4.99 -8.68
C LEU A 121 -17.56 -3.62 -9.21
N SER A 122 -18.37 -2.97 -10.04
CA SER A 122 -18.08 -1.61 -10.52
C SER A 122 -18.10 -0.56 -9.39
N GLU A 123 -18.82 -0.85 -8.30
CA GLU A 123 -18.94 0.00 -7.11
C GLU A 123 -17.89 -0.28 -6.03
N VAL A 124 -17.06 -1.31 -6.22
CA VAL A 124 -15.97 -1.61 -5.29
C VAL A 124 -14.95 -0.48 -5.32
N PRO A 125 -14.54 0.06 -4.16
CA PRO A 125 -13.64 1.18 -4.12
C PRO A 125 -12.28 0.87 -4.76
N THR A 126 -11.81 1.76 -5.62
CA THR A 126 -10.51 1.67 -6.27
C THR A 126 -9.39 2.34 -5.46
N LYS A 127 -9.76 3.11 -4.43
CA LYS A 127 -8.84 3.84 -3.56
C LYS A 127 -9.27 3.67 -2.11
N TRP A 128 -8.30 3.58 -1.24
CA TRP A 128 -8.44 3.55 0.21
C TRP A 128 -7.22 4.16 0.87
N GLU A 129 -7.31 4.49 2.13
CA GLU A 129 -6.17 4.92 2.93
C GLU A 129 -5.63 3.74 3.73
N GLN A 130 -4.32 3.53 3.69
CA GLN A 130 -3.67 2.48 4.46
C GLN A 130 -2.83 3.11 5.57
N LEU A 131 -3.11 2.72 6.80
CA LEU A 131 -2.45 3.17 8.02
C LEU A 131 -1.84 1.95 8.73
N GLY A 132 -0.66 1.55 8.30
CA GLY A 132 -0.04 0.31 8.77
C GLY A 132 -0.83 -0.93 8.33
N ASP A 133 -1.36 -1.67 9.28
CA ASP A 133 -2.22 -2.84 9.10
C ASP A 133 -3.73 -2.53 9.10
N LEU A 134 -4.11 -1.25 9.24
CA LEU A 134 -5.48 -0.76 9.13
C LEU A 134 -5.72 -0.14 7.75
N ILE A 135 -6.79 -0.53 7.09
CA ILE A 135 -7.33 0.14 5.90
C ILE A 135 -8.58 0.93 6.28
N LEU A 136 -8.65 2.18 5.84
CA LEU A 136 -9.85 2.99 5.89
C LEU A 136 -10.47 3.05 4.49
N LEU A 137 -11.58 2.37 4.31
CA LEU A 137 -12.40 2.42 3.10
C LEU A 137 -13.08 3.79 2.99
N PRO A 138 -13.35 4.29 1.77
CA PRO A 138 -14.13 5.50 1.57
C PRO A 138 -15.50 5.42 2.24
N GLN A 139 -16.04 6.56 2.65
CA GLN A 139 -17.36 6.63 3.28
C GLN A 139 -18.46 5.98 2.43
N THR A 140 -18.40 6.14 1.12
CA THR A 140 -19.40 5.61 0.19
C THR A 140 -19.26 4.12 -0.12
N ALA A 141 -18.19 3.47 0.36
CA ALA A 141 -17.93 2.07 0.06
C ALA A 141 -19.08 1.18 0.57
N PHE A 142 -19.65 0.37 -0.31
CA PHE A 142 -20.69 -0.60 -0.01
C PHE A 142 -21.99 0.00 0.58
N GLU A 143 -22.33 1.27 0.28
CA GLU A 143 -23.50 1.97 0.82
C GLU A 143 -24.67 2.10 -0.17
N ASN A 144 -24.48 1.72 -1.43
CA ASN A 144 -25.59 1.78 -2.37
C ASN A 144 -26.70 0.78 -2.01
N LYS A 145 -27.87 0.97 -2.60
CA LYS A 145 -29.05 0.14 -2.30
C LYS A 145 -28.84 -1.34 -2.60
N GLN A 146 -28.05 -1.67 -3.61
CA GLN A 146 -27.78 -3.04 -4.02
C GLN A 146 -26.90 -3.73 -2.97
N TRP A 147 -25.80 -3.10 -2.55
CA TRP A 147 -24.95 -3.63 -1.49
C TRP A 147 -25.68 -3.72 -0.16
N SER A 148 -26.48 -2.72 0.19
CA SER A 148 -27.29 -2.74 1.43
C SER A 148 -28.36 -3.84 1.46
N ALA A 149 -28.79 -4.31 0.31
CA ALA A 149 -29.72 -5.44 0.23
C ALA A 149 -29.05 -6.80 0.44
N ILE A 150 -27.74 -6.90 0.18
CA ILE A 150 -26.97 -8.14 0.28
C ILE A 150 -26.26 -8.25 1.64
N ILE A 151 -25.74 -7.13 2.13
CA ILE A 151 -25.01 -7.09 3.41
C ILE A 151 -26.03 -7.12 4.56
N SER A 152 -25.90 -8.10 5.42
CA SER A 152 -26.72 -8.30 6.62
C SER A 152 -25.81 -8.50 7.85
N ASP A 153 -26.39 -8.46 9.05
CA ASP A 153 -25.65 -8.73 10.28
C ASP A 153 -25.00 -10.12 10.29
N ASN A 154 -25.54 -11.07 9.54
CA ASN A 154 -25.05 -12.45 9.49
C ASN A 154 -23.81 -12.60 8.58
N ASN A 155 -23.65 -11.79 7.53
CA ASN A 155 -22.60 -11.96 6.54
C ASN A 155 -21.62 -10.78 6.43
N GLN A 156 -21.92 -9.63 7.03
CA GLN A 156 -21.04 -8.46 6.97
C GLN A 156 -19.62 -8.75 7.49
N LEU A 157 -19.50 -9.52 8.58
CA LEU A 157 -18.19 -9.86 9.13
C LEU A 157 -17.36 -10.70 8.16
N SER A 158 -17.98 -11.61 7.41
CA SER A 158 -17.30 -12.41 6.40
C SER A 158 -16.83 -11.56 5.22
N LEU A 159 -17.59 -10.51 4.84
CA LEU A 159 -17.18 -9.55 3.83
C LEU A 159 -15.94 -8.78 4.27
N TRP A 160 -15.93 -8.25 5.51
CA TRP A 160 -14.77 -7.50 6.03
C TRP A 160 -13.52 -8.37 6.13
N LYS A 161 -13.65 -9.64 6.52
CA LYS A 161 -12.55 -10.60 6.53
C LYS A 161 -12.02 -10.88 5.11
N CYS A 162 -12.92 -11.09 4.16
CA CYS A 162 -12.59 -11.29 2.75
C CYS A 162 -11.78 -10.09 2.19
N ILE A 163 -12.20 -8.86 2.49
CA ILE A 163 -11.48 -7.64 2.09
C ILE A 163 -10.11 -7.56 2.78
N ALA A 164 -10.03 -7.84 4.08
CA ALA A 164 -8.78 -7.80 4.84
C ALA A 164 -7.74 -8.79 4.28
N GLU A 165 -8.16 -10.03 3.99
CA GLU A 165 -7.30 -11.02 3.34
C GLU A 165 -6.80 -10.57 1.96
N ALA A 166 -7.71 -10.06 1.11
CA ALA A 166 -7.38 -9.58 -0.23
C ALA A 166 -6.33 -8.46 -0.19
N LEU A 167 -6.47 -7.55 0.76
CA LEU A 167 -5.58 -6.38 0.92
C LEU A 167 -4.38 -6.65 1.83
N LYS A 168 -4.29 -7.86 2.43
CA LYS A 168 -3.21 -8.29 3.33
C LYS A 168 -3.06 -7.37 4.55
N VAL A 169 -4.17 -7.09 5.21
CA VAL A 169 -4.26 -6.30 6.42
C VAL A 169 -5.06 -7.05 7.49
N GLU A 170 -4.95 -6.63 8.73
CA GLU A 170 -5.65 -7.26 9.85
C GLU A 170 -6.94 -6.52 10.22
N ARG A 171 -7.00 -5.20 9.89
CA ARG A 171 -8.07 -4.33 10.34
C ARG A 171 -8.67 -3.54 9.19
N ILE A 172 -9.99 -3.38 9.24
CA ILE A 172 -10.76 -2.59 8.27
C ILE A 172 -11.57 -1.56 9.03
N GLY A 173 -11.50 -0.33 8.59
CA GLY A 173 -12.36 0.76 9.02
C GLY A 173 -13.00 1.44 7.82
N LYS A 174 -13.93 2.34 8.09
CA LYS A 174 -14.63 3.15 7.11
C LYS A 174 -14.53 4.62 7.49
N GLN A 175 -14.12 5.44 6.54
CA GLN A 175 -14.10 6.89 6.71
C GLN A 175 -15.53 7.41 6.90
N LYS A 176 -15.67 8.44 7.71
CA LYS A 176 -16.87 9.27 7.84
C LYS A 176 -16.50 10.74 7.72
N HIS A 177 -17.49 11.60 7.73
CA HIS A 177 -17.24 13.04 7.74
C HIS A 177 -16.33 13.43 8.89
N ILE A 178 -15.36 14.29 8.60
CA ILE A 178 -14.54 14.93 9.61
C ILE A 178 -15.43 16.00 10.26
N ARG A 179 -15.45 16.06 11.59
CA ARG A 179 -16.19 17.10 12.30
C ARG A 179 -15.63 18.47 11.94
N ASP A 180 -16.53 19.44 11.83
CA ASP A 180 -16.17 20.85 11.71
C ASP A 180 -15.93 21.44 13.11
N ASP A 181 -15.04 20.81 13.86
CA ASP A 181 -14.54 21.27 15.15
C ASP A 181 -13.07 21.73 15.01
N ILE A 182 -12.55 22.40 16.05
CA ILE A 182 -11.18 22.93 16.05
C ILE A 182 -10.16 21.79 15.88
N GLU A 183 -10.46 20.62 16.40
CA GLU A 183 -9.57 19.44 16.37
C GLU A 183 -9.69 18.65 15.06
N ARG A 184 -10.73 18.93 14.25
CA ARG A 184 -11.05 18.19 13.03
C ARG A 184 -11.09 16.67 13.27
N SER A 185 -11.84 16.30 14.29
CA SER A 185 -11.91 14.92 14.78
C SER A 185 -12.38 13.96 13.70
N SER A 186 -11.66 12.86 13.52
CA SER A 186 -12.09 11.74 12.70
C SER A 186 -13.35 11.11 13.30
N GLN A 187 -14.29 10.71 12.45
CA GLN A 187 -15.45 9.92 12.83
C GLN A 187 -15.41 8.53 12.18
N ALA A 188 -14.23 8.10 11.72
CA ALA A 188 -14.06 6.80 11.13
C ALA A 188 -14.57 5.71 12.08
N GLN A 189 -15.11 4.66 11.50
CA GLN A 189 -15.66 3.53 12.25
C GLN A 189 -14.85 2.28 11.95
N LEU A 190 -14.45 1.56 12.99
CA LEU A 190 -13.83 0.24 12.85
C LEU A 190 -14.91 -0.77 12.46
N LEU A 191 -14.66 -1.56 11.40
CA LEU A 191 -15.55 -2.60 10.88
C LEU A 191 -15.01 -4.00 11.17
N LEU A 192 -13.68 -4.15 11.25
CA LEU A 192 -12.97 -5.39 11.58
C LEU A 192 -11.74 -5.05 12.43
N GLY A 193 -11.51 -5.83 13.49
CA GLY A 193 -10.41 -5.67 14.44
C GLY A 193 -10.85 -5.15 15.79
N ASP A 194 -9.93 -5.15 16.75
CA ASP A 194 -10.22 -4.85 18.17
C ASP A 194 -9.77 -3.43 18.58
N SER A 195 -8.97 -2.76 17.76
CA SER A 195 -8.40 -1.44 18.06
C SER A 195 -8.24 -0.60 16.82
N SER A 196 -8.51 0.70 16.94
CA SER A 196 -8.24 1.71 15.91
C SER A 196 -6.89 2.42 16.10
N TRP A 197 -6.11 2.03 17.12
CA TRP A 197 -4.78 2.58 17.33
C TRP A 197 -3.83 2.13 16.21
N VAL A 198 -3.11 3.07 15.63
CA VAL A 198 -2.12 2.83 14.57
C VAL A 198 -0.78 3.43 14.94
N GLU A 199 0.30 2.80 14.50
CA GLU A 199 1.66 3.31 14.58
C GLU A 199 2.27 3.32 13.19
N LEU A 200 2.72 4.49 12.75
CA LEU A 200 3.30 4.72 11.44
C LEU A 200 4.71 5.25 11.60
N LEU A 201 5.65 4.75 10.80
CA LEU A 201 6.95 5.36 10.64
C LEU A 201 6.93 6.16 9.35
N ASP A 202 7.00 7.48 9.46
CA ASP A 202 7.06 8.39 8.32
C ASP A 202 8.26 9.32 8.48
N TYR A 203 9.18 9.27 7.52
CA TYR A 203 10.39 10.09 7.51
C TYR A 203 11.24 10.02 8.79
N GLY A 204 11.35 8.83 9.39
CA GLY A 204 12.11 8.61 10.62
C GLY A 204 11.39 9.00 11.91
N VAL A 205 10.20 9.60 11.82
CA VAL A 205 9.35 9.93 12.97
C VAL A 205 8.29 8.86 13.14
N LYS A 206 8.13 8.37 14.37
CA LYS A 206 7.08 7.42 14.73
C LYS A 206 5.84 8.19 15.19
N PHE A 207 4.74 8.03 14.45
CA PHE A 207 3.42 8.57 14.78
C PHE A 207 2.56 7.48 15.39
N GLY A 208 1.94 7.75 16.54
CA GLY A 208 0.95 6.86 17.14
C GLY A 208 -0.33 7.63 17.42
N PHE A 209 -1.48 7.14 16.93
CA PHE A 209 -2.78 7.78 17.12
C PHE A 209 -3.94 6.80 16.94
N ASP A 210 -5.10 7.19 17.46
CA ASP A 210 -6.36 6.49 17.23
C ASP A 210 -6.99 7.00 15.92
N ALA A 211 -6.99 6.15 14.88
CA ALA A 211 -7.49 6.51 13.54
C ALA A 211 -9.00 6.82 13.51
N CYS A 212 -9.76 6.37 14.51
CA CYS A 212 -11.18 6.69 14.63
C CYS A 212 -11.44 8.03 15.35
N LYS A 213 -10.42 8.63 15.99
CA LYS A 213 -10.54 9.89 16.72
C LYS A 213 -9.77 11.02 16.07
N VAL A 214 -8.59 10.73 15.52
CA VAL A 214 -7.67 11.72 14.97
C VAL A 214 -7.59 11.59 13.47
N MET A 215 -7.67 12.71 12.75
CA MET A 215 -7.45 12.76 11.32
C MET A 215 -5.95 12.75 11.02
N TYR A 216 -5.48 11.73 10.32
CA TYR A 216 -4.14 11.73 9.75
C TYR A 216 -4.18 12.37 8.36
N SER A 217 -3.48 13.51 8.19
CA SER A 217 -3.42 14.17 6.88
C SER A 217 -2.37 13.52 5.99
N SER A 218 -2.75 12.53 5.22
CA SER A 218 -1.85 11.83 4.27
C SER A 218 -1.28 12.78 3.20
N GLY A 219 -1.99 13.85 2.86
CA GLY A 219 -1.53 14.87 1.90
C GLY A 219 -0.48 15.85 2.44
N ASN A 220 -0.30 15.98 3.76
CA ASN A 220 0.63 16.95 4.35
C ASN A 220 2.07 16.43 4.47
N VAL A 221 2.57 15.83 3.40
CA VAL A 221 3.90 15.19 3.35
C VAL A 221 5.01 16.18 3.62
N THR A 222 4.96 17.37 3.00
CA THR A 222 6.01 18.38 3.11
C THR A 222 6.24 18.83 4.55
N GLU A 223 5.17 19.05 5.31
CA GLU A 223 5.28 19.49 6.70
C GLU A 223 5.78 18.37 7.61
N ARG A 224 5.34 17.12 7.39
CA ARG A 224 5.87 15.97 8.14
C ARG A 224 7.36 15.77 7.88
N HIS A 225 7.82 15.95 6.65
CA HIS A 225 9.26 15.91 6.31
C HIS A 225 10.01 17.05 6.97
N ARG A 226 9.44 18.26 7.00
CA ARG A 226 10.06 19.41 7.69
C ARG A 226 10.27 19.11 9.18
N ILE A 227 9.25 18.57 9.85
CA ILE A 227 9.32 18.19 11.27
C ILE A 227 10.35 17.07 11.47
N GLY A 228 10.35 16.03 10.62
CA GLY A 228 11.32 14.93 10.71
C GLY A 228 12.79 15.34 10.54
N ASN A 229 13.04 16.51 9.93
CA ASN A 229 14.38 17.03 9.73
C ASN A 229 14.82 18.06 10.79
N ILE A 230 13.99 18.37 11.79
CA ILE A 230 14.37 19.24 12.90
C ILE A 230 15.39 18.50 13.77
N ASP A 231 16.54 19.15 14.03
CA ASP A 231 17.52 18.61 14.98
C ASP A 231 17.01 18.82 16.41
N MET A 232 16.57 17.75 17.03
CA MET A 232 16.04 17.73 18.40
C MET A 232 17.11 17.37 19.43
N LYS A 233 18.39 17.37 19.06
CA LYS A 233 19.50 17.08 20.00
C LYS A 233 19.56 18.15 21.08
N GLY A 234 19.37 17.73 22.33
CA GLY A 234 19.42 18.60 23.50
C GLY A 234 18.11 19.21 23.92
N GLU A 235 17.01 18.90 23.25
CA GLU A 235 15.67 19.23 23.70
C GLU A 235 15.08 18.06 24.51
N THR A 236 14.59 18.34 25.72
CA THR A 236 13.93 17.38 26.61
C THR A 236 12.48 17.76 26.78
#